data_45a7fc05cf9445b27ee01ecfca4d4c76
#
_entry.id   45a7fc05cf9445b27ee01ecfca4d4c76
#
_cell.length_a   1.000
_cell.length_b   1.000
_cell.length_c   1.000
_cell.angle_alpha   90.00
_cell.angle_beta   90.00
_cell.angle_gamma   90.00
#
_symmetry.space_group_name_H-M   'P 1'
#
loop_
_entity.id
_entity.type
_entity.pdbx_description
1 polymer ?
#
loop_
_entity_poly.entity_id
_entity_poly.type
_entity_poly.pdbx_seq_one_letter_code
_entity_poly.pdbx_strand_id
1 'polypeptide(L)'
;MTAGESGQPLAELSKTDLQALEQAWAAELTQVSGANQKLDLSRGKPGAEQLSLSDALETMIAGDYISADGTDTRNYGGLMGIAEARELGSEIMEVPATEIMAAGNSSLNLMHLVLSTALQLGLWGDERKWCDSKAIKVLTPVPGYDRHFVLCQHFGMEMVNIPMLEDGPDMQRAAELAAADSCIKAIWCVPKYANPTGNTYTDSTVRALADLPNQAAAKDFVVLWDNAYAVHH
;
A
#
# COMPACT_ATOMS: atom_id res chain seq x y z
N MET A 1 -20.54 -15.95 3.74
CA MET A 1 -21.16 -17.26 4.14
C MET A 1 -20.17 -18.34 3.75
N THR A 2 -19.67 -19.10 4.71
CA THR A 2 -18.74 -20.20 4.43
C THR A 2 -19.53 -21.40 3.91
N ALA A 3 -19.01 -22.07 2.87
CA ALA A 3 -19.58 -23.29 2.33
C ALA A 3 -19.15 -24.50 3.19
N GLY A 4 -20.04 -25.51 3.37
CA GLY A 4 -19.63 -26.81 3.90
C GLY A 4 -18.73 -27.56 2.89
N GLU A 5 -18.16 -28.70 3.28
CA GLU A 5 -17.30 -29.52 2.41
C GLU A 5 -17.92 -29.88 1.04
N SER A 6 -19.25 -29.85 0.94
CA SER A 6 -20.03 -30.08 -0.30
C SER A 6 -20.19 -28.85 -1.19
N GLY A 7 -19.66 -27.67 -0.79
CA GLY A 7 -19.91 -26.40 -1.50
C GLY A 7 -21.31 -25.82 -1.30
N GLN A 8 -22.17 -26.46 -0.51
CA GLN A 8 -23.50 -25.95 -0.18
C GLN A 8 -23.43 -24.86 0.90
N PRO A 9 -24.22 -23.78 0.78
CA PRO A 9 -24.35 -22.77 1.83
C PRO A 9 -24.83 -23.38 3.14
N LEU A 10 -24.24 -23.02 4.28
CA LEU A 10 -24.63 -23.55 5.60
C LEU A 10 -26.11 -23.35 5.92
N ALA A 11 -26.73 -22.31 5.39
CA ALA A 11 -28.17 -22.02 5.57
C ALA A 11 -29.10 -23.04 4.91
N GLU A 12 -28.60 -23.86 3.99
CA GLU A 12 -29.37 -24.86 3.24
C GLU A 12 -29.18 -26.27 3.81
N LEU A 13 -28.29 -26.44 4.80
CA LEU A 13 -28.05 -27.73 5.42
C LEU A 13 -29.16 -28.09 6.45
N SER A 14 -29.43 -29.37 6.58
CA SER A 14 -30.33 -29.85 7.63
C SER A 14 -29.71 -29.67 9.04
N LYS A 15 -30.57 -29.63 10.07
CA LYS A 15 -30.08 -29.50 11.46
C LYS A 15 -29.13 -30.67 11.83
N THR A 16 -29.37 -31.86 11.32
CA THR A 16 -28.53 -33.03 11.56
C THR A 16 -27.15 -32.87 10.92
N ASP A 17 -27.10 -32.37 9.67
CA ASP A 17 -25.86 -32.16 8.95
C ASP A 17 -25.05 -31.03 9.60
N LEU A 18 -25.70 -29.97 10.04
CA LEU A 18 -25.05 -28.87 10.79
C LEU A 18 -24.43 -29.35 12.09
N GLN A 19 -25.13 -30.23 12.83
CA GLN A 19 -24.61 -30.82 14.07
C GLN A 19 -23.41 -31.75 13.82
N ALA A 20 -23.45 -32.53 12.74
CA ALA A 20 -22.33 -33.39 12.34
C ALA A 20 -21.12 -32.58 11.96
N LEU A 21 -21.33 -31.48 11.19
CA LEU A 21 -20.27 -30.57 10.77
C LEU A 21 -19.64 -29.81 11.95
N GLU A 22 -20.46 -29.36 12.90
CA GLU A 22 -19.99 -28.74 14.16
C GLU A 22 -19.10 -29.70 14.95
N GLN A 23 -19.52 -30.96 15.10
CA GLN A 23 -18.72 -31.96 15.81
C GLN A 23 -17.39 -32.24 15.08
N ALA A 24 -17.40 -32.36 13.76
CA ALA A 24 -16.20 -32.58 12.97
C ALA A 24 -15.21 -31.39 13.11
N TRP A 25 -15.67 -30.17 12.98
CA TRP A 25 -14.84 -28.99 13.18
C TRP A 25 -14.33 -28.80 14.61
N ALA A 26 -15.15 -29.14 15.61
CA ALA A 26 -14.72 -29.10 16.99
C ALA A 26 -13.60 -30.13 17.28
N ALA A 27 -13.68 -31.33 16.68
CA ALA A 27 -12.64 -32.34 16.77
C ALA A 27 -11.34 -31.88 16.08
N GLU A 28 -11.43 -31.33 14.86
CA GLU A 28 -10.30 -30.78 14.13
C GLU A 28 -9.64 -29.63 14.90
N LEU A 29 -10.42 -28.68 15.41
CA LEU A 29 -9.93 -27.60 16.24
C LEU A 29 -9.18 -28.09 17.47
N THR A 30 -9.70 -29.14 18.13
CA THR A 30 -9.07 -29.78 19.28
C THR A 30 -7.73 -30.40 18.91
N GLN A 31 -7.66 -31.07 17.75
CA GLN A 31 -6.43 -31.65 17.22
C GLN A 31 -5.37 -30.59 16.90
N VAL A 32 -5.75 -29.55 16.17
CA VAL A 32 -4.85 -28.46 15.80
C VAL A 32 -4.36 -27.70 17.03
N SER A 33 -5.26 -27.42 17.99
CA SER A 33 -4.90 -26.78 19.26
C SER A 33 -3.97 -27.63 20.11
N GLY A 34 -4.17 -28.97 20.10
CA GLY A 34 -3.34 -29.93 20.82
C GLY A 34 -1.94 -30.10 20.21
N ALA A 35 -1.74 -29.77 18.95
CA ALA A 35 -0.44 -29.83 18.27
C ALA A 35 0.58 -28.82 18.83
N ASN A 36 0.17 -27.92 19.71
CA ASN A 36 1.00 -26.90 20.39
C ASN A 36 1.91 -26.10 19.47
N GLN A 37 1.45 -25.85 18.24
CA GLN A 37 2.15 -25.01 17.26
C GLN A 37 2.03 -23.54 17.69
N LYS A 38 3.17 -22.92 17.96
CA LYS A 38 3.23 -21.48 18.27
C LYS A 38 3.30 -20.68 16.97
N LEU A 39 2.18 -20.58 16.28
CA LEU A 39 2.04 -19.78 15.06
C LEU A 39 1.45 -18.41 15.43
N ASP A 40 2.18 -17.35 15.10
CA ASP A 40 1.72 -15.97 15.26
C ASP A 40 1.40 -15.37 13.88
N LEU A 41 0.13 -15.17 13.61
CA LEU A 41 -0.38 -14.55 12.39
C LEU A 41 -0.77 -13.07 12.61
N SER A 42 -0.50 -12.52 13.79
CA SER A 42 -0.89 -11.15 14.13
C SER A 42 -0.14 -10.11 13.33
N ARG A 43 1.07 -10.42 12.85
CA ARG A 43 1.87 -9.58 11.97
C ARG A 43 2.73 -10.42 11.03
N GLY A 44 2.72 -10.07 9.73
CA GLY A 44 3.70 -10.55 8.76
C GLY A 44 5.06 -9.91 9.06
N LYS A 45 6.03 -10.71 9.52
CA LYS A 45 7.42 -10.30 9.78
C LYS A 45 8.35 -11.34 9.19
N PRO A 46 9.50 -10.91 8.62
CA PRO A 46 10.53 -11.86 8.22
C PRO A 46 11.00 -12.70 9.41
N GLY A 47 11.19 -13.99 9.21
CA GLY A 47 11.82 -14.88 10.18
C GLY A 47 13.32 -14.61 10.32
N ALA A 48 13.95 -15.14 11.38
CA ALA A 48 15.37 -14.94 11.65
C ALA A 48 16.26 -15.39 10.48
N GLU A 49 15.93 -16.51 9.84
CA GLU A 49 16.67 -17.02 8.68
C GLU A 49 16.60 -16.07 7.47
N GLN A 50 15.45 -15.41 7.28
CA GLN A 50 15.29 -14.40 6.22
C GLN A 50 16.07 -13.12 6.55
N LEU A 51 16.10 -12.70 7.82
CA LEU A 51 16.84 -11.53 8.25
C LEU A 51 18.36 -11.75 8.13
N SER A 52 18.85 -12.95 8.40
CA SER A 52 20.28 -13.27 8.31
C SER A 52 20.84 -13.19 6.88
N LEU A 53 19.99 -13.19 5.84
CA LEU A 53 20.44 -12.91 4.46
C LEU A 53 21.06 -11.51 4.31
N SER A 54 20.74 -10.58 5.21
CA SER A 54 21.26 -9.21 5.22
C SER A 54 22.46 -9.01 6.13
N ASP A 55 22.92 -10.01 6.90
CA ASP A 55 23.99 -9.85 7.88
C ASP A 55 25.31 -9.36 7.24
N ALA A 56 25.58 -9.74 5.99
CA ALA A 56 26.76 -9.30 5.26
C ALA A 56 26.78 -7.79 4.97
N LEU A 57 25.64 -7.10 5.01
CA LEU A 57 25.56 -5.66 4.75
C LEU A 57 26.27 -4.84 5.83
N GLU A 58 26.35 -5.32 7.08
CA GLU A 58 26.99 -4.61 8.20
C GLU A 58 28.48 -4.31 7.95
N THR A 59 29.13 -5.14 7.15
CA THR A 59 30.57 -5.00 6.88
C THR A 59 30.90 -4.31 5.57
N MET A 60 29.94 -4.12 4.68
CA MET A 60 30.17 -3.61 3.31
C MET A 60 30.62 -2.14 3.27
N ILE A 61 30.19 -1.33 4.25
CA ILE A 61 30.52 0.11 4.32
C ILE A 61 31.63 0.43 5.32
N ALA A 62 32.30 -0.57 5.86
CA ALA A 62 33.33 -0.40 6.88
C ALA A 62 34.52 0.43 6.35
N GLY A 63 34.59 1.71 6.73
CA GLY A 63 35.67 2.63 6.40
C GLY A 63 35.52 3.37 5.07
N ASP A 64 34.56 3.02 4.23
CA ASP A 64 34.25 3.75 2.99
C ASP A 64 32.96 4.56 3.17
N TYR A 65 33.12 5.85 3.40
CA TYR A 65 32.02 6.79 3.63
C TYR A 65 31.88 7.83 2.53
N ILE A 66 32.66 7.71 1.46
CA ILE A 66 32.67 8.67 0.37
C ILE A 66 31.87 8.12 -0.80
N SER A 67 30.77 8.79 -1.16
CA SER A 67 29.97 8.44 -2.33
C SER A 67 30.74 8.70 -3.63
N ALA A 68 30.26 8.14 -4.75
CA ALA A 68 30.90 8.24 -6.06
C ALA A 68 31.13 9.69 -6.52
N ASP A 69 30.28 10.63 -6.08
CA ASP A 69 30.42 12.06 -6.37
C ASP A 69 31.37 12.80 -5.41
N GLY A 70 32.01 12.08 -4.47
CA GLY A 70 32.94 12.62 -3.49
C GLY A 70 32.30 13.17 -2.22
N THR A 71 31.00 12.98 -2.02
CA THR A 71 30.31 13.43 -0.80
C THR A 71 30.64 12.52 0.39
N ASP A 72 31.08 13.10 1.51
CA ASP A 72 31.24 12.37 2.78
C ASP A 72 29.86 12.15 3.42
N THR A 73 29.38 10.91 3.39
CA THR A 73 28.05 10.53 3.86
C THR A 73 27.86 10.63 5.38
N ARG A 74 28.93 10.87 6.14
CA ARG A 74 28.87 11.15 7.58
C ARG A 74 28.46 12.60 7.88
N ASN A 75 28.48 13.46 6.87
CA ASN A 75 28.08 14.86 7.01
C ASN A 75 26.61 15.03 6.56
N TYR A 76 26.03 16.17 6.94
CA TYR A 76 24.68 16.53 6.51
C TYR A 76 24.71 17.16 5.10
N GLY A 77 23.59 17.04 4.38
CA GLY A 77 23.40 17.61 3.03
C GLY A 77 22.68 16.62 2.12
N GLY A 78 22.52 17.00 0.86
CA GLY A 78 21.97 16.11 -0.15
C GLY A 78 20.49 15.75 0.06
N LEU A 79 19.58 16.71 -0.13
CA LEU A 79 18.14 16.56 0.13
C LEU A 79 17.47 15.39 -0.63
N MET A 80 18.02 15.00 -1.79
CA MET A 80 17.47 13.93 -2.62
C MET A 80 18.05 12.55 -2.29
N GLY A 81 19.04 12.47 -1.39
CA GLY A 81 19.82 11.26 -1.16
C GLY A 81 21.03 11.15 -2.11
N ILE A 82 21.95 10.24 -1.79
CA ILE A 82 23.14 9.99 -2.63
C ILE A 82 22.76 9.38 -3.98
N ALA A 83 23.61 9.58 -4.97
CA ALA A 83 23.37 9.11 -6.34
C ALA A 83 23.11 7.61 -6.41
N GLU A 84 23.93 6.81 -5.71
CA GLU A 84 23.83 5.35 -5.68
C GLU A 84 22.50 4.85 -5.11
N ALA A 85 21.98 5.52 -4.07
CA ALA A 85 20.66 5.16 -3.50
C ALA A 85 19.52 5.50 -4.48
N ARG A 86 19.66 6.59 -5.25
CA ARG A 86 18.67 6.96 -6.26
C ARG A 86 18.75 6.06 -7.49
N GLU A 87 19.94 5.62 -7.89
CA GLU A 87 20.14 4.63 -8.94
C GLU A 87 19.52 3.29 -8.57
N LEU A 88 19.76 2.80 -7.35
CA LEU A 88 19.08 1.61 -6.82
C LEU A 88 17.56 1.79 -6.81
N GLY A 89 17.07 2.94 -6.38
CA GLY A 89 15.64 3.26 -6.43
C GLY A 89 15.09 3.26 -7.86
N SER A 90 15.87 3.77 -8.82
CA SER A 90 15.54 3.76 -10.24
C SER A 90 15.37 2.34 -10.80
N GLU A 91 16.27 1.43 -10.44
CA GLU A 91 16.17 0.02 -10.83
C GLU A 91 14.92 -0.66 -10.24
N ILE A 92 14.64 -0.41 -8.95
CA ILE A 92 13.49 -1.01 -8.25
C ILE A 92 12.15 -0.46 -8.78
N MET A 93 12.07 0.85 -9.02
CA MET A 93 10.83 1.53 -9.38
C MET A 93 10.63 1.69 -10.89
N GLU A 94 11.64 1.33 -11.68
CA GLU A 94 11.64 1.46 -13.16
C GLU A 94 11.34 2.88 -13.65
N VAL A 95 11.86 3.88 -12.93
CA VAL A 95 11.74 5.32 -13.26
C VAL A 95 13.11 5.98 -13.26
N PRO A 96 13.32 7.10 -13.96
CA PRO A 96 14.61 7.80 -13.99
C PRO A 96 15.10 8.18 -12.59
N ALA A 97 16.40 8.02 -12.31
CA ALA A 97 17.00 8.39 -11.02
C ALA A 97 16.81 9.87 -10.65
N THR A 98 16.55 10.74 -11.66
CA THR A 98 16.19 12.15 -11.45
C THR A 98 14.82 12.35 -10.81
N GLU A 99 13.96 11.35 -10.88
CA GLU A 99 12.61 11.33 -10.27
C GLU A 99 12.58 10.61 -8.92
N ILE A 100 13.74 10.09 -8.48
CA ILE A 100 13.87 9.38 -7.21
C ILE A 100 14.37 10.32 -6.11
N MET A 101 13.71 10.29 -4.98
CA MET A 101 14.21 10.82 -3.70
C MET A 101 14.39 9.66 -2.74
N ALA A 102 15.64 9.42 -2.32
CA ALA A 102 15.94 8.47 -1.25
C ALA A 102 15.81 9.18 0.09
N ALA A 103 14.79 8.82 0.86
CA ALA A 103 14.51 9.41 2.16
C ALA A 103 14.30 8.32 3.21
N GLY A 104 13.95 8.66 4.43
CA GLY A 104 13.91 7.79 5.60
C GLY A 104 13.39 6.36 5.38
N ASN A 105 13.68 5.47 6.31
CA ASN A 105 13.43 4.03 6.24
C ASN A 105 11.98 3.60 6.59
N SER A 106 11.05 4.54 6.75
CA SER A 106 9.65 4.26 7.06
C SER A 106 8.74 4.80 5.96
N SER A 107 8.10 3.92 5.21
CA SER A 107 7.11 4.29 4.19
C SER A 107 5.96 5.11 4.77
N LEU A 108 5.51 4.82 6.00
CA LEU A 108 4.46 5.61 6.67
C LEU A 108 4.88 7.06 6.92
N ASN A 109 6.16 7.29 7.29
CA ASN A 109 6.66 8.65 7.44
C ASN A 109 6.73 9.38 6.09
N LEU A 110 7.10 8.68 5.02
CA LEU A 110 7.11 9.24 3.66
C LEU A 110 5.69 9.56 3.20
N MET A 111 4.73 8.68 3.41
CA MET A 111 3.31 8.93 3.11
C MET A 111 2.78 10.13 3.90
N HIS A 112 3.11 10.22 5.20
CA HIS A 112 2.75 11.38 6.02
C HIS A 112 3.37 12.67 5.46
N LEU A 113 4.64 12.64 5.06
CA LEU A 113 5.33 13.79 4.48
C LEU A 113 4.66 14.23 3.17
N VAL A 114 4.33 13.31 2.27
CA VAL A 114 3.62 13.61 1.01
C VAL A 114 2.27 14.27 1.28
N LEU A 115 1.47 13.69 2.19
CA LEU A 115 0.16 14.25 2.54
C LEU A 115 0.27 15.62 3.23
N SER A 116 1.24 15.80 4.13
CA SER A 116 1.51 17.09 4.77
C SER A 116 1.91 18.15 3.75
N THR A 117 2.73 17.78 2.77
CA THR A 117 3.14 18.65 1.67
C THR A 117 1.95 19.03 0.80
N ALA A 118 1.13 18.06 0.42
CA ALA A 118 -0.09 18.29 -0.37
C ALA A 118 -1.04 19.27 0.35
N LEU A 119 -1.21 19.10 1.65
CA LEU A 119 -2.07 19.95 2.47
C LEU A 119 -1.56 21.38 2.58
N GLN A 120 -0.28 21.55 2.91
CA GLN A 120 0.27 22.85 3.35
C GLN A 120 0.94 23.65 2.23
N LEU A 121 1.57 22.96 1.28
CA LEU A 121 2.37 23.58 0.24
C LEU A 121 1.82 23.33 -1.18
N GLY A 122 1.01 22.26 -1.33
CA GLY A 122 0.60 21.75 -2.64
C GLY A 122 1.73 20.94 -3.32
N LEU A 123 1.36 19.84 -3.96
CA LEU A 123 2.33 18.99 -4.70
C LEU A 123 2.79 19.64 -6.02
N TRP A 124 2.01 20.60 -6.52
CA TRP A 124 2.24 21.29 -7.79
C TRP A 124 2.54 22.78 -7.60
N GLY A 125 2.87 23.18 -6.37
CA GLY A 125 3.11 24.56 -5.98
C GLY A 125 1.96 25.20 -5.20
N ASP A 126 2.20 26.39 -4.68
CA ASP A 126 1.37 27.08 -3.68
C ASP A 126 -0.10 27.30 -4.06
N GLU A 127 -0.41 27.38 -5.34
CA GLU A 127 -1.78 27.62 -5.82
C GLU A 127 -2.70 26.39 -5.71
N ARG A 128 -2.17 25.25 -5.27
CA ARG A 128 -2.87 23.96 -5.24
C ARG A 128 -2.74 23.27 -3.88
N LYS A 129 -2.85 24.02 -2.81
CA LYS A 129 -2.87 23.47 -1.46
C LYS A 129 -4.20 22.78 -1.19
N TRP A 130 -4.16 21.56 -0.71
CA TRP A 130 -5.39 20.85 -0.41
C TRP A 130 -6.17 21.50 0.72
N CYS A 131 -5.50 22.15 1.69
CA CYS A 131 -6.17 22.86 2.78
C CYS A 131 -7.05 24.03 2.33
N ASP A 132 -6.86 24.56 1.11
CA ASP A 132 -7.71 25.63 0.54
C ASP A 132 -9.02 25.05 -0.05
N SER A 133 -9.15 23.75 -0.13
CA SER A 133 -10.36 23.09 -0.61
C SER A 133 -11.44 23.08 0.50
N LYS A 134 -12.71 23.17 0.11
CA LYS A 134 -13.84 23.10 1.02
C LYS A 134 -13.89 21.83 1.87
N ALA A 135 -13.46 20.72 1.28
CA ALA A 135 -13.27 19.42 1.90
C ALA A 135 -12.16 18.69 1.16
N ILE A 136 -11.54 17.71 1.80
CA ILE A 136 -10.55 16.83 1.19
C ILE A 136 -11.08 15.42 1.27
N LYS A 137 -11.25 14.81 0.11
CA LYS A 137 -11.73 13.44 -0.02
C LYS A 137 -10.68 12.59 -0.73
N VAL A 138 -10.60 11.33 -0.35
CA VAL A 138 -9.66 10.36 -0.92
C VAL A 138 -10.41 9.09 -1.28
N LEU A 139 -10.24 8.61 -2.50
CA LEU A 139 -10.75 7.31 -2.90
C LEU A 139 -9.94 6.21 -2.22
N THR A 140 -10.65 5.32 -1.53
CA THR A 140 -10.05 4.23 -0.77
C THR A 140 -10.62 2.90 -1.22
N PRO A 141 -9.85 2.10 -1.98
CA PRO A 141 -10.24 0.73 -2.32
C PRO A 141 -10.40 -0.13 -1.07
N VAL A 142 -11.51 -0.87 -0.98
CA VAL A 142 -11.84 -1.69 0.20
C VAL A 142 -12.22 -3.11 -0.25
N PRO A 143 -11.62 -4.16 0.34
CA PRO A 143 -10.59 -4.16 1.41
C PRO A 143 -9.27 -3.52 0.97
N GLY A 144 -8.55 -2.86 1.88
CA GLY A 144 -7.30 -2.16 1.58
C GLY A 144 -6.37 -2.07 2.79
N TYR A 145 -5.19 -1.48 2.60
CA TYR A 145 -4.21 -1.36 3.66
C TYR A 145 -4.65 -0.36 4.72
N ASP A 146 -4.83 -0.83 5.95
CA ASP A 146 -5.41 -0.07 7.06
C ASP A 146 -4.64 1.22 7.40
N ARG A 147 -3.31 1.26 7.16
CA ARG A 147 -2.48 2.43 7.45
C ARG A 147 -2.79 3.61 6.54
N HIS A 148 -3.19 3.36 5.29
CA HIS A 148 -3.70 4.41 4.41
C HIS A 148 -4.94 5.07 5.01
N PHE A 149 -5.83 4.26 5.57
CA PHE A 149 -7.07 4.76 6.19
C PHE A 149 -6.78 5.56 7.45
N VAL A 150 -5.86 5.06 8.30
CA VAL A 150 -5.42 5.78 9.50
C VAL A 150 -4.77 7.13 9.15
N LEU A 151 -3.98 7.20 8.09
CA LEU A 151 -3.41 8.47 7.61
C LEU A 151 -4.51 9.44 7.15
N CYS A 152 -5.49 8.97 6.39
CA CYS A 152 -6.65 9.80 6.01
C CYS A 152 -7.39 10.35 7.24
N GLN A 153 -7.63 9.49 8.23
CA GLN A 153 -8.26 9.90 9.49
C GLN A 153 -7.42 10.93 10.26
N HIS A 154 -6.10 10.70 10.34
CA HIS A 154 -5.17 11.59 11.01
C HIS A 154 -5.21 13.02 10.45
N PHE A 155 -5.33 13.14 9.13
CA PHE A 155 -5.41 14.42 8.45
C PHE A 155 -6.84 14.96 8.28
N GLY A 156 -7.85 14.29 8.84
CA GLY A 156 -9.25 14.70 8.72
C GLY A 156 -9.82 14.62 7.32
N MET A 157 -9.25 13.74 6.48
CA MET A 157 -9.73 13.51 5.11
C MET A 157 -10.92 12.56 5.10
N GLU A 158 -11.94 12.87 4.31
CA GLU A 158 -13.08 12.00 4.08
C GLU A 158 -12.69 10.84 3.15
N MET A 159 -12.91 9.62 3.60
CA MET A 159 -12.66 8.43 2.79
C MET A 159 -13.89 8.06 1.97
N VAL A 160 -13.73 8.02 0.66
CA VAL A 160 -14.76 7.58 -0.27
C VAL A 160 -14.42 6.17 -0.72
N ASN A 161 -15.09 5.19 -0.15
CA ASN A 161 -14.82 3.79 -0.41
C ASN A 161 -15.25 3.38 -1.81
N ILE A 162 -14.38 2.63 -2.50
CA ILE A 162 -14.67 1.96 -3.77
C ILE A 162 -14.37 0.46 -3.63
N PRO A 163 -15.11 -0.42 -4.34
CA PRO A 163 -14.86 -1.86 -4.26
C PRO A 163 -13.46 -2.23 -4.77
N MET A 164 -12.80 -3.19 -4.10
CA MET A 164 -11.66 -3.92 -4.64
C MET A 164 -12.20 -5.15 -5.37
N LEU A 165 -11.94 -5.24 -6.67
CA LEU A 165 -12.29 -6.37 -7.53
C LEU A 165 -11.08 -7.32 -7.67
N GLU A 166 -11.23 -8.41 -8.43
CA GLU A 166 -10.14 -9.38 -8.64
C GLU A 166 -8.93 -8.79 -9.36
N ASP A 167 -9.16 -7.86 -10.28
CA ASP A 167 -8.16 -7.21 -11.14
C ASP A 167 -7.72 -5.83 -10.65
N GLY A 168 -8.15 -5.41 -9.46
CA GLY A 168 -7.83 -4.13 -8.84
C GLY A 168 -9.07 -3.35 -8.40
N PRO A 169 -8.94 -2.04 -8.12
CA PRO A 169 -10.08 -1.19 -7.77
C PRO A 169 -11.12 -1.10 -8.87
N ASP A 170 -12.39 -0.91 -8.51
CA ASP A 170 -13.45 -0.57 -9.46
C ASP A 170 -13.15 0.78 -10.12
N MET A 171 -12.45 0.72 -11.25
CA MET A 171 -11.99 1.91 -11.97
C MET A 171 -13.11 2.70 -12.63
N GLN A 172 -14.21 2.05 -13.00
CA GLN A 172 -15.39 2.76 -13.51
C GLN A 172 -15.95 3.65 -12.40
N ARG A 173 -16.15 3.08 -11.21
CA ARG A 173 -16.66 3.82 -10.06
C ARG A 173 -15.71 4.91 -9.62
N ALA A 174 -14.39 4.65 -9.63
CA ALA A 174 -13.36 5.64 -9.31
C ALA A 174 -13.42 6.85 -10.26
N ALA A 175 -13.53 6.61 -11.57
CA ALA A 175 -13.59 7.67 -12.58
C ALA A 175 -14.88 8.51 -12.45
N GLU A 176 -16.04 7.86 -12.28
CA GLU A 176 -17.32 8.56 -12.06
C GLU A 176 -17.24 9.51 -10.86
N LEU A 177 -16.71 9.04 -9.72
CA LEU A 177 -16.60 9.82 -8.50
C LEU A 177 -15.60 10.97 -8.65
N ALA A 178 -14.40 10.69 -9.19
CA ALA A 178 -13.37 11.70 -9.37
C ALA A 178 -13.80 12.81 -10.35
N ALA A 179 -14.54 12.46 -11.40
CA ALA A 179 -15.07 13.44 -12.36
C ALA A 179 -16.22 14.30 -11.79
N ALA A 180 -16.96 13.78 -10.81
CA ALA A 180 -18.12 14.45 -10.24
C ALA A 180 -17.79 15.43 -9.10
N ASP A 181 -16.67 15.27 -8.41
CA ASP A 181 -16.36 16.02 -7.19
C ASP A 181 -14.90 16.48 -7.14
N SER A 182 -14.67 17.77 -7.26
CA SER A 182 -13.34 18.39 -7.17
C SER A 182 -12.72 18.37 -5.76
N CYS A 183 -13.47 17.96 -4.75
CA CYS A 183 -12.94 17.72 -3.41
C CYS A 183 -12.20 16.36 -3.32
N ILE A 184 -12.39 15.45 -4.28
CA ILE A 184 -11.65 14.18 -4.35
C ILE A 184 -10.27 14.47 -4.92
N LYS A 185 -9.25 14.34 -4.08
CA LYS A 185 -7.87 14.76 -4.37
C LYS A 185 -6.93 13.62 -4.70
N ALA A 186 -7.26 12.41 -4.29
CA ALA A 186 -6.37 11.28 -4.47
C ALA A 186 -7.11 9.94 -4.50
N ILE A 187 -6.40 8.93 -4.99
CA ILE A 187 -6.71 7.51 -4.79
C ILE A 187 -5.48 6.81 -4.21
N TRP A 188 -5.67 6.00 -3.16
CA TRP A 188 -4.65 5.05 -2.71
C TRP A 188 -4.66 3.79 -3.56
N CYS A 189 -3.50 3.24 -3.86
CA CYS A 189 -3.41 1.94 -4.51
C CYS A 189 -2.16 1.15 -4.06
N VAL A 190 -2.30 -0.18 -4.02
CA VAL A 190 -1.23 -1.17 -3.81
C VAL A 190 -1.29 -2.16 -4.96
N PRO A 191 -0.54 -1.94 -6.06
CA PRO A 191 -0.82 -2.60 -7.34
C PRO A 191 -0.35 -4.05 -7.42
N LYS A 192 0.66 -4.44 -6.64
CA LYS A 192 1.15 -5.82 -6.54
C LYS A 192 0.83 -6.38 -5.15
N TYR A 193 0.24 -7.56 -5.13
CA TYR A 193 -0.06 -8.30 -3.89
C TYR A 193 -0.75 -7.44 -2.82
N ALA A 194 -1.79 -6.72 -3.24
CA ALA A 194 -2.53 -5.78 -2.40
C ALA A 194 -2.86 -6.34 -1.02
N ASN A 195 -2.57 -5.58 0.02
CA ASN A 195 -2.88 -5.96 1.39
C ASN A 195 -4.29 -5.47 1.77
N PRO A 196 -5.23 -6.32 2.24
CA PRO A 196 -5.05 -7.73 2.62
C PRO A 196 -5.44 -8.76 1.56
N THR A 197 -5.90 -8.36 0.38
CA THR A 197 -6.55 -9.25 -0.60
C THR A 197 -5.57 -10.11 -1.41
N GLY A 198 -4.31 -9.71 -1.53
CA GLY A 198 -3.31 -10.39 -2.35
C GLY A 198 -3.44 -10.13 -3.86
N ASN A 199 -4.39 -9.30 -4.30
CA ASN A 199 -4.61 -9.01 -5.71
C ASN A 199 -3.39 -8.33 -6.35
N THR A 200 -3.12 -8.68 -7.60
CA THR A 200 -2.24 -7.92 -8.49
C THR A 200 -3.07 -7.29 -9.57
N TYR A 201 -2.91 -5.97 -9.76
CA TYR A 201 -3.72 -5.24 -10.73
C TYR A 201 -3.34 -5.64 -12.16
N THR A 202 -4.35 -5.71 -13.01
CA THR A 202 -4.13 -5.94 -14.45
C THR A 202 -3.57 -4.69 -15.13
N ASP A 203 -2.95 -4.87 -16.29
CA ASP A 203 -2.45 -3.77 -17.12
C ASP A 203 -3.57 -2.76 -17.47
N SER A 204 -4.80 -3.24 -17.68
CA SER A 204 -5.94 -2.36 -17.95
C SER A 204 -6.28 -1.48 -16.77
N THR A 205 -6.25 -2.02 -15.55
CA THR A 205 -6.46 -1.28 -14.31
C THR A 205 -5.34 -0.26 -14.06
N VAL A 206 -4.08 -0.65 -14.31
CA VAL A 206 -2.93 0.26 -14.19
C VAL A 206 -3.04 1.42 -15.17
N ARG A 207 -3.41 1.17 -16.43
CA ARG A 207 -3.64 2.23 -17.44
C ARG A 207 -4.79 3.15 -17.05
N ALA A 208 -5.87 2.60 -16.52
CA ALA A 208 -7.01 3.39 -16.04
C ALA A 208 -6.63 4.26 -14.83
N LEU A 209 -5.82 3.75 -13.90
CA LEU A 209 -5.26 4.54 -12.78
C LEU A 209 -4.37 5.67 -13.30
N ALA A 210 -3.49 5.41 -14.27
CA ALA A 210 -2.61 6.42 -14.86
C ALA A 210 -3.39 7.53 -15.58
N ASP A 211 -4.54 7.22 -16.16
CA ASP A 211 -5.40 8.20 -16.85
C ASP A 211 -6.40 8.92 -15.91
N LEU A 212 -6.62 8.39 -14.71
CA LEU A 212 -7.60 8.94 -13.77
C LEU A 212 -7.38 10.45 -13.44
N PRO A 213 -6.15 10.95 -13.27
CA PRO A 213 -5.91 12.37 -13.06
C PRO A 213 -6.42 13.27 -14.20
N ASN A 214 -6.41 12.77 -15.44
CA ASN A 214 -6.92 13.51 -16.61
C ASN A 214 -8.45 13.60 -16.60
N GLN A 215 -9.13 12.66 -15.98
CA GLN A 215 -10.59 12.58 -15.88
C GLN A 215 -11.14 13.29 -14.65
N ALA A 216 -10.30 13.51 -13.62
CA ALA A 216 -10.71 14.08 -12.34
C ALA A 216 -11.12 15.57 -12.48
N ALA A 217 -12.16 15.96 -11.75
CA ALA A 217 -12.57 17.37 -11.62
C ALA A 217 -11.51 18.21 -10.87
N ALA A 218 -10.80 17.60 -9.92
CA ALA A 218 -9.70 18.22 -9.20
C ALA A 218 -8.45 18.28 -10.11
N LYS A 219 -7.92 19.48 -10.37
CA LYS A 219 -6.71 19.67 -11.19
C LYS A 219 -5.41 19.29 -10.49
N ASP A 220 -5.50 19.03 -9.22
CA ASP A 220 -4.45 18.59 -8.29
C ASP A 220 -4.67 17.14 -7.81
N PHE A 221 -5.45 16.37 -8.56
CA PHE A 221 -5.66 14.95 -8.27
C PHE A 221 -4.39 14.15 -8.48
N VAL A 222 -4.11 13.22 -7.57
CA VAL A 222 -2.93 12.34 -7.63
C VAL A 222 -3.29 10.89 -7.36
N VAL A 223 -2.48 9.99 -7.93
CA VAL A 223 -2.48 8.57 -7.58
C VAL A 223 -1.37 8.34 -6.55
N LEU A 224 -1.76 7.92 -5.35
CA LEU A 224 -0.83 7.56 -4.28
C LEU A 224 -0.49 6.08 -4.41
N TRP A 225 0.60 5.81 -5.13
CA TRP A 225 1.03 4.48 -5.54
C TRP A 225 1.99 3.87 -4.52
N ASP A 226 1.47 2.98 -3.67
CA ASP A 226 2.27 2.25 -2.69
C ASP A 226 2.82 0.96 -3.32
N ASN A 227 4.08 0.97 -3.67
CA ASN A 227 4.75 -0.13 -4.35
C ASN A 227 5.55 -1.01 -3.36
N ALA A 228 4.98 -1.30 -2.20
CA ALA A 228 5.63 -2.05 -1.13
C ALA A 228 6.20 -3.41 -1.56
N TYR A 229 5.63 -3.99 -2.62
CA TYR A 229 6.00 -5.32 -3.13
C TYR A 229 6.64 -5.27 -4.52
N ALA A 230 7.28 -4.16 -4.88
CA ALA A 230 7.90 -3.96 -6.20
C ALA A 230 8.87 -5.07 -6.62
N VAL A 231 9.65 -5.58 -5.67
CA VAL A 231 10.69 -6.60 -5.91
C VAL A 231 10.18 -8.05 -5.90
N HIS A 232 8.91 -8.25 -5.64
CA HIS A 232 8.28 -9.57 -5.74
C HIS A 232 7.74 -9.74 -7.15
N HIS A 233 8.36 -10.70 -7.90
CA HIS A 233 8.11 -10.99 -9.34
C HIS A 233 6.96 -10.27 -10.01
#